data_91f9e451b6a5a2686c438515f963480e
#
_entry.id   91f9e451b6a5a2686c438515f963480e
#
_cell.length_a   1.000
_cell.length_b   1.000
_cell.length_c   1.000
_cell.angle_alpha   90.00
_cell.angle_beta   90.00
_cell.angle_gamma   90.00
#
_symmetry.space_group_name_H-M   'P 1'
#
loop_
_entity.id
_entity.type
_entity.pdbx_description
1 polymer ?
#
loop_
_entity_poly.entity_id
_entity_poly.type
_entity_poly.pdbx_seq_one_letter_code
_entity_poly.pdbx_strand_id
1 'polypeptide(L)'
;MDALERVADKVELVSTFRSFDADGDAARQDALRRQGTALAERMAAQWRAAPPATRPDLWFTYHVYYKAPDWLGPTVSAALGIPYVIAEASYAQKRASGPWAIGHEAAAAAIGRARLILSPSSDDVAGLEKLIPPERVVHLPPFLDTAPYRAAAKARDAHRERLARAHQLDPGMPWIVVAAMMRAGDKLASYRALAGALARVADLPWRLLVAGDGSARGEVAAALESAAPGRACLLGTLGTRELAEVYAACDLYAWPAVNEAYGMALLEAQAAGVPVVACATRGVPDVVVHGRTGLLAPGDIAQPLRALLADADRRRALGRAAAAFVASERSLDAAASRLKSLLAGL
;
A
#
# COMPACT_ATOMS: atom_id res chain seq x y z
N MET A 1 -2.34 -11.98 -6.29
CA MET A 1 -2.20 -13.19 -7.12
C MET A 1 -0.79 -13.76 -6.95
N ASP A 2 0.25 -13.05 -7.36
CA ASP A 2 1.65 -13.55 -7.42
C ASP A 2 2.15 -14.28 -6.17
N ALA A 3 1.78 -13.79 -4.97
CA ALA A 3 2.16 -14.46 -3.71
C ALA A 3 1.41 -15.79 -3.50
N LEU A 4 0.16 -15.88 -3.91
CA LEU A 4 -0.62 -17.11 -3.83
C LEU A 4 -0.13 -18.14 -4.85
N GLU A 5 0.20 -17.71 -6.08
CA GLU A 5 0.74 -18.58 -7.15
C GLU A 5 2.09 -19.23 -6.79
N ARG A 6 2.80 -18.67 -5.79
CA ARG A 6 4.04 -19.25 -5.25
C ARG A 6 3.80 -20.30 -4.17
N VAL A 7 2.59 -20.43 -3.67
CA VAL A 7 2.28 -21.29 -2.51
C VAL A 7 1.19 -22.32 -2.75
N ALA A 8 0.40 -22.17 -3.81
CA ALA A 8 -0.65 -23.07 -4.22
C ALA A 8 -0.36 -23.66 -5.60
N ASP A 9 -0.75 -24.89 -5.84
CA ASP A 9 -0.56 -25.56 -7.13
C ASP A 9 -1.38 -24.89 -8.24
N LYS A 10 -2.54 -24.35 -7.88
CA LYS A 10 -3.42 -23.61 -8.79
C LYS A 10 -4.10 -22.47 -8.07
N VAL A 11 -4.04 -21.27 -8.65
CA VAL A 11 -4.79 -20.10 -8.21
C VAL A 11 -5.69 -19.63 -9.35
N GLU A 12 -6.98 -19.46 -9.08
CA GLU A 12 -7.95 -19.11 -10.11
C GLU A 12 -8.82 -17.93 -9.65
N LEU A 13 -8.91 -16.89 -10.50
CA LEU A 13 -9.86 -15.80 -10.31
C LEU A 13 -11.22 -16.26 -10.83
N VAL A 14 -12.06 -16.73 -9.91
CA VAL A 14 -13.34 -17.37 -10.25
C VAL A 14 -14.50 -16.40 -10.49
N SER A 15 -14.33 -15.11 -10.18
CA SER A 15 -15.38 -14.12 -10.40
C SER A 15 -14.80 -12.72 -10.61
N THR A 16 -15.42 -11.98 -11.53
CA THR A 16 -15.22 -10.52 -11.74
C THR A 16 -16.34 -9.68 -11.14
N PHE A 17 -17.19 -10.28 -10.32
CA PHE A 17 -18.29 -9.57 -9.64
C PHE A 17 -17.73 -8.47 -8.71
N ARG A 18 -18.22 -7.26 -8.90
CA ARG A 18 -17.84 -6.09 -8.09
C ARG A 18 -18.97 -5.69 -7.18
N SER A 19 -18.78 -5.86 -5.88
CA SER A 19 -19.74 -5.49 -4.83
C SER A 19 -19.63 -4.02 -4.39
N PHE A 20 -18.75 -3.22 -5.03
CA PHE A 20 -18.43 -1.86 -4.59
C PHE A 20 -19.58 -0.88 -4.82
N ASP A 21 -19.98 -0.20 -3.73
CA ASP A 21 -20.88 0.94 -3.73
C ASP A 21 -20.19 2.16 -3.11
N ALA A 22 -19.99 3.22 -3.92
CA ALA A 22 -19.29 4.44 -3.49
C ALA A 22 -20.19 5.36 -2.65
N ASP A 23 -21.51 5.35 -2.93
CA ASP A 23 -22.42 6.44 -2.58
C ASP A 23 -23.29 6.10 -1.36
N GLY A 24 -23.41 4.82 -1.00
CA GLY A 24 -24.29 4.37 0.08
C GLY A 24 -25.74 4.26 -0.37
N ASP A 25 -25.98 3.89 -1.62
CA ASP A 25 -27.32 3.68 -2.16
C ASP A 25 -27.87 2.33 -1.71
N ALA A 26 -28.87 2.34 -0.85
CA ALA A 26 -29.48 1.13 -0.29
C ALA A 26 -30.11 0.22 -1.37
N ALA A 27 -30.72 0.77 -2.42
CA ALA A 27 -31.32 -0.01 -3.50
C ALA A 27 -30.22 -0.69 -4.33
N ARG A 28 -29.13 0.01 -4.60
CA ARG A 28 -27.94 -0.57 -5.27
C ARG A 28 -27.29 -1.66 -4.42
N GLN A 29 -27.08 -1.43 -3.12
CA GLN A 29 -26.53 -2.44 -2.21
C GLN A 29 -27.40 -3.70 -2.17
N ASP A 30 -28.73 -3.53 -2.11
CA ASP A 30 -29.66 -4.67 -2.13
C ASP A 30 -29.65 -5.41 -3.48
N ALA A 31 -29.54 -4.70 -4.59
CA ALA A 31 -29.36 -5.30 -5.91
C ALA A 31 -28.06 -6.10 -6.01
N LEU A 32 -26.93 -5.54 -5.51
CA LEU A 32 -25.64 -6.22 -5.45
C LEU A 32 -25.68 -7.45 -4.53
N ARG A 33 -26.36 -7.35 -3.40
CA ARG A 33 -26.61 -8.49 -2.51
C ARG A 33 -27.33 -9.63 -3.23
N ARG A 34 -28.46 -9.36 -3.89
CA ARG A 34 -29.22 -10.39 -4.65
C ARG A 34 -28.38 -11.02 -5.76
N GLN A 35 -27.66 -10.21 -6.53
CA GLN A 35 -26.80 -10.70 -7.60
C GLN A 35 -25.66 -11.58 -7.06
N GLY A 36 -24.97 -11.12 -6.02
CA GLY A 36 -23.87 -11.84 -5.39
C GLY A 36 -24.34 -13.16 -4.76
N THR A 37 -25.44 -13.14 -4.00
CA THR A 37 -26.01 -14.36 -3.41
C THR A 37 -26.39 -15.40 -4.47
N ALA A 38 -27.12 -14.98 -5.51
CA ALA A 38 -27.50 -15.88 -6.60
C ALA A 38 -26.28 -16.43 -7.37
N LEU A 39 -25.22 -15.62 -7.52
CA LEU A 39 -23.97 -16.09 -8.13
C LEU A 39 -23.28 -17.12 -7.22
N ALA A 40 -23.19 -16.86 -5.92
CA ALA A 40 -22.58 -17.78 -4.95
C ALA A 40 -23.28 -19.13 -4.90
N GLU A 41 -24.61 -19.14 -4.92
CA GLU A 41 -25.41 -20.36 -4.96
C GLU A 41 -25.16 -21.19 -6.22
N ARG A 42 -25.13 -20.55 -7.39
CA ARG A 42 -24.78 -21.22 -8.65
C ARG A 42 -23.37 -21.80 -8.63
N MET A 43 -22.39 -21.05 -8.16
CA MET A 43 -20.99 -21.52 -8.05
C MET A 43 -20.88 -22.69 -7.09
N ALA A 44 -21.53 -22.62 -5.93
CA ALA A 44 -21.55 -23.70 -4.96
C ALA A 44 -22.21 -24.99 -5.53
N ALA A 45 -23.32 -24.84 -6.25
CA ALA A 45 -23.98 -25.96 -6.91
C ALA A 45 -23.09 -26.60 -8.00
N GLN A 46 -22.45 -25.78 -8.83
CA GLN A 46 -21.53 -26.24 -9.87
C GLN A 46 -20.37 -27.04 -9.28
N TRP A 47 -19.69 -26.53 -8.26
CA TRP A 47 -18.57 -27.25 -7.65
C TRP A 47 -18.98 -28.50 -6.86
N ARG A 48 -20.16 -28.50 -6.23
CA ARG A 48 -20.70 -29.75 -5.63
C ARG A 48 -20.92 -30.84 -6.64
N ALA A 49 -21.35 -30.50 -7.86
CA ALA A 49 -21.55 -31.44 -8.96
C ALA A 49 -20.22 -31.82 -9.66
N ALA A 50 -19.17 -31.05 -9.49
CA ALA A 50 -17.88 -31.32 -10.13
C ALA A 50 -17.14 -32.48 -9.43
N PRO A 51 -16.21 -33.16 -10.14
CA PRO A 51 -15.34 -34.17 -9.54
C PRO A 51 -14.55 -33.59 -8.33
N PRO A 52 -14.38 -34.36 -7.24
CA PRO A 52 -13.68 -33.87 -6.04
C PRO A 52 -12.29 -33.24 -6.31
N ALA A 53 -11.52 -33.84 -7.22
CA ALA A 53 -10.19 -33.38 -7.59
C ALA A 53 -10.15 -32.01 -8.32
N THR A 54 -11.30 -31.49 -8.74
CA THR A 54 -11.41 -30.20 -9.44
C THR A 54 -12.04 -29.13 -8.57
N ARG A 55 -12.46 -29.47 -7.35
CA ARG A 55 -13.03 -28.51 -6.42
C ARG A 55 -11.94 -27.68 -5.77
N PRO A 56 -12.23 -26.40 -5.45
CA PRO A 56 -11.31 -25.62 -4.63
C PRO A 56 -11.22 -26.22 -3.22
N ASP A 57 -10.05 -26.17 -2.62
CA ASP A 57 -9.78 -26.57 -1.24
C ASP A 57 -9.66 -25.36 -0.29
N LEU A 58 -9.66 -24.13 -0.85
CA LEU A 58 -9.65 -22.89 -0.10
C LEU A 58 -10.32 -21.77 -0.90
N TRP A 59 -11.10 -20.94 -0.22
CA TRP A 59 -11.62 -19.69 -0.78
C TRP A 59 -10.83 -18.51 -0.23
N PHE A 60 -10.33 -17.63 -1.13
CA PHE A 60 -9.56 -16.45 -0.77
C PHE A 60 -10.20 -15.18 -1.34
N THR A 61 -10.50 -14.20 -0.47
CA THR A 61 -11.03 -12.90 -0.89
C THR A 61 -10.08 -11.79 -0.51
N TYR A 62 -9.88 -10.84 -1.45
CA TYR A 62 -9.08 -9.64 -1.22
C TYR A 62 -9.97 -8.42 -1.04
N HIS A 63 -9.70 -7.62 0.00
CA HIS A 63 -10.27 -6.32 0.29
C HIS A 63 -11.78 -6.35 0.62
N VAL A 64 -12.11 -6.68 1.88
CA VAL A 64 -13.48 -6.76 2.41
C VAL A 64 -13.74 -5.62 3.41
N TYR A 65 -14.71 -4.76 3.11
CA TYR A 65 -15.16 -3.67 3.97
C TYR A 65 -16.58 -3.20 3.62
N TYR A 66 -17.13 -2.25 4.36
CA TYR A 66 -18.54 -1.82 4.25
C TYR A 66 -18.96 -1.32 2.86
N LYS A 67 -18.04 -0.79 2.04
CA LYS A 67 -18.36 -0.39 0.65
C LYS A 67 -18.20 -1.52 -0.37
N ALA A 68 -17.48 -2.55 -0.02
CA ALA A 68 -17.22 -3.72 -0.86
C ALA A 68 -17.28 -5.00 -0.02
N PRO A 69 -18.48 -5.41 0.44
CA PRO A 69 -18.65 -6.66 1.18
C PRO A 69 -18.48 -7.86 0.27
N ASP A 70 -18.10 -9.00 0.84
CA ASP A 70 -18.03 -10.27 0.11
C ASP A 70 -19.37 -11.02 0.19
N TRP A 71 -20.10 -11.01 -0.92
CA TRP A 71 -21.35 -11.77 -1.09
C TRP A 71 -21.13 -13.21 -1.57
N LEU A 72 -19.89 -13.60 -1.94
CA LEU A 72 -19.59 -14.92 -2.52
C LEU A 72 -18.95 -15.87 -1.51
N GLY A 73 -17.84 -15.45 -0.92
CA GLY A 73 -16.96 -16.28 -0.10
C GLY A 73 -17.66 -17.00 1.05
N PRO A 74 -18.43 -16.30 1.90
CA PRO A 74 -19.14 -16.93 3.01
C PRO A 74 -20.08 -18.06 2.60
N THR A 75 -20.81 -17.87 1.50
CA THR A 75 -21.79 -18.85 1.00
C THR A 75 -21.09 -20.04 0.35
N VAL A 76 -20.12 -19.78 -0.53
CA VAL A 76 -19.41 -20.84 -1.26
C VAL A 76 -18.57 -21.69 -0.33
N SER A 77 -17.78 -21.07 0.55
CA SER A 77 -16.93 -21.81 1.48
C SER A 77 -17.74 -22.69 2.44
N ALA A 78 -18.85 -22.16 2.96
CA ALA A 78 -19.74 -22.95 3.81
C ALA A 78 -20.38 -24.12 3.05
N ALA A 79 -20.80 -23.90 1.80
CA ALA A 79 -21.44 -24.90 0.97
C ALA A 79 -20.50 -26.04 0.56
N LEU A 80 -19.19 -25.76 0.45
CA LEU A 80 -18.17 -26.76 0.08
C LEU A 80 -17.42 -27.33 1.30
N GLY A 81 -17.60 -26.75 2.49
CA GLY A 81 -16.90 -27.17 3.70
C GLY A 81 -15.40 -26.84 3.68
N ILE A 82 -15.00 -25.77 2.96
CA ILE A 82 -13.60 -25.38 2.79
C ILE A 82 -13.26 -24.13 3.62
N PRO A 83 -11.98 -23.91 4.00
CA PRO A 83 -11.53 -22.70 4.66
C PRO A 83 -11.84 -21.43 3.85
N TYR A 84 -12.21 -20.37 4.57
CA TYR A 84 -12.39 -19.02 4.02
C TYR A 84 -11.33 -18.10 4.59
N VAL A 85 -10.54 -17.48 3.72
CA VAL A 85 -9.46 -16.57 4.06
C VAL A 85 -9.75 -15.19 3.46
N ILE A 86 -9.53 -14.15 4.25
CA ILE A 86 -9.64 -12.77 3.78
C ILE A 86 -8.27 -12.09 3.92
N ALA A 87 -7.79 -11.44 2.86
CA ALA A 87 -6.71 -10.47 2.96
C ALA A 87 -7.26 -9.05 2.85
N GLU A 88 -6.78 -8.14 3.72
CA GLU A 88 -7.22 -6.74 3.77
C GLU A 88 -8.71 -6.61 4.11
N ALA A 89 -9.06 -6.91 5.36
CA ALA A 89 -10.38 -6.60 5.90
C ALA A 89 -10.34 -5.34 6.77
N SER A 90 -11.41 -4.57 6.76
CA SER A 90 -11.58 -3.43 7.66
C SER A 90 -12.97 -3.40 8.28
N TYR A 91 -13.04 -3.19 9.59
CA TYR A 91 -14.28 -3.07 10.35
C TYR A 91 -14.39 -1.74 11.07
N ALA A 92 -15.47 -1.01 10.83
CA ALA A 92 -15.72 0.29 11.45
C ALA A 92 -17.12 0.35 12.04
N GLN A 93 -17.26 0.14 13.36
CA GLN A 93 -18.53 0.15 14.09
C GLN A 93 -19.42 1.37 13.79
N LYS A 94 -18.82 2.55 13.57
CA LYS A 94 -19.54 3.79 13.20
C LYS A 94 -20.29 3.69 11.87
N ARG A 95 -20.13 2.63 11.09
CA ARG A 95 -20.82 2.36 9.82
C ARG A 95 -21.98 1.37 9.96
N ALA A 96 -22.25 0.87 11.16
CA ALA A 96 -23.37 -0.05 11.44
C ALA A 96 -24.76 0.60 11.18
N SER A 97 -24.82 1.91 11.13
CA SER A 97 -26.00 2.68 10.76
C SER A 97 -25.69 3.63 9.60
N GLY A 98 -26.74 4.11 8.92
CA GLY A 98 -26.61 5.06 7.82
C GLY A 98 -26.48 4.41 6.45
N PRO A 99 -25.95 5.14 5.45
CA PRO A 99 -26.03 4.75 4.03
C PRO A 99 -25.41 3.42 3.67
N TRP A 100 -24.44 2.93 4.44
CA TRP A 100 -23.74 1.63 4.17
C TRP A 100 -24.11 0.52 5.15
N ALA A 101 -25.21 0.60 5.88
CA ALA A 101 -25.58 -0.39 6.88
C ALA A 101 -25.65 -1.82 6.31
N ILE A 102 -26.24 -2.02 5.12
CA ILE A 102 -26.34 -3.31 4.44
C ILE A 102 -24.94 -3.88 4.15
N GLY A 103 -24.07 -3.08 3.56
CA GLY A 103 -22.69 -3.50 3.25
C GLY A 103 -21.85 -3.72 4.50
N HIS A 104 -22.06 -2.93 5.56
CA HIS A 104 -21.38 -3.11 6.85
C HIS A 104 -21.77 -4.42 7.52
N GLU A 105 -23.07 -4.75 7.57
CA GLU A 105 -23.55 -6.02 8.13
C GLU A 105 -22.98 -7.22 7.37
N ALA A 106 -22.98 -7.16 6.03
CA ALA A 106 -22.44 -8.21 5.20
C ALA A 106 -20.92 -8.38 5.36
N ALA A 107 -20.18 -7.27 5.44
CA ALA A 107 -18.73 -7.32 5.70
C ALA A 107 -18.44 -7.89 7.10
N ALA A 108 -19.19 -7.51 8.12
CA ALA A 108 -19.07 -8.08 9.46
C ALA A 108 -19.36 -9.57 9.49
N ALA A 109 -20.39 -10.02 8.78
CA ALA A 109 -20.73 -11.44 8.65
C ALA A 109 -19.64 -12.24 7.93
N ALA A 110 -19.06 -11.68 6.85
CA ALA A 110 -17.95 -12.29 6.12
C ALA A 110 -16.69 -12.42 7.01
N ILE A 111 -16.32 -11.34 7.71
CA ILE A 111 -15.21 -11.31 8.68
C ILE A 111 -15.42 -12.38 9.76
N GLY A 112 -16.62 -12.45 10.35
CA GLY A 112 -16.95 -13.42 11.39
C GLY A 112 -16.83 -14.90 10.95
N ARG A 113 -17.01 -15.18 9.66
CA ARG A 113 -16.88 -16.53 9.07
C ARG A 113 -15.46 -16.88 8.65
N ALA A 114 -14.57 -15.91 8.48
CA ALA A 114 -13.22 -16.16 8.02
C ALA A 114 -12.46 -17.05 9.01
N ARG A 115 -11.82 -18.10 8.50
CA ARG A 115 -10.90 -18.95 9.27
C ARG A 115 -9.60 -18.22 9.58
N LEU A 116 -9.18 -17.34 8.68
CA LEU A 116 -7.97 -16.52 8.80
C LEU A 116 -8.19 -15.16 8.12
N ILE A 117 -7.73 -14.09 8.76
CA ILE A 117 -7.65 -12.75 8.18
C ILE A 117 -6.21 -12.30 8.17
N LEU A 118 -5.73 -11.88 6.99
CA LEU A 118 -4.42 -11.30 6.78
C LEU A 118 -4.58 -9.78 6.73
N SER A 119 -4.19 -9.08 7.78
CA SER A 119 -4.29 -7.62 7.84
C SER A 119 -2.97 -6.97 7.46
N PRO A 120 -2.94 -6.10 6.43
CA PRO A 120 -1.73 -5.35 6.08
C PRO A 120 -1.47 -4.15 6.99
N SER A 121 -2.44 -3.76 7.83
CA SER A 121 -2.34 -2.62 8.74
C SER A 121 -2.55 -3.04 10.19
N SER A 122 -1.68 -2.59 11.08
CA SER A 122 -1.85 -2.74 12.51
C SER A 122 -3.10 -2.00 13.04
N ASP A 123 -3.48 -0.88 12.42
CA ASP A 123 -4.69 -0.12 12.75
C ASP A 123 -5.97 -0.95 12.57
N ASP A 124 -6.06 -1.75 11.49
CA ASP A 124 -7.24 -2.57 11.22
C ASP A 124 -7.34 -3.79 12.15
N VAL A 125 -6.23 -4.32 12.64
CA VAL A 125 -6.20 -5.47 13.57
C VAL A 125 -7.08 -5.19 14.78
N ALA A 126 -6.93 -4.06 15.45
CA ALA A 126 -7.71 -3.70 16.64
C ALA A 126 -9.23 -3.58 16.36
N GLY A 127 -9.60 -3.26 15.12
CA GLY A 127 -10.99 -3.26 14.67
C GLY A 127 -11.55 -4.67 14.47
N LEU A 128 -10.74 -5.54 13.86
CA LEU A 128 -11.10 -6.92 13.52
C LEU A 128 -11.24 -7.80 14.77
N GLU A 129 -10.38 -7.62 15.77
CA GLU A 129 -10.41 -8.35 17.03
C GLU A 129 -11.69 -8.11 17.86
N LYS A 130 -12.49 -7.09 17.51
CA LYS A 130 -13.84 -6.90 18.09
C LYS A 130 -14.89 -7.86 17.54
N LEU A 131 -14.62 -8.48 16.38
CA LEU A 131 -15.54 -9.38 15.69
C LEU A 131 -15.12 -10.85 15.77
N ILE A 132 -13.81 -11.10 15.81
CA ILE A 132 -13.27 -12.46 15.73
C ILE A 132 -12.12 -12.62 16.74
N PRO A 133 -11.84 -13.87 17.19
CA PRO A 133 -10.73 -14.16 18.07
C PRO A 133 -9.39 -13.71 17.48
N PRO A 134 -8.48 -13.15 18.31
CA PRO A 134 -7.18 -12.61 17.86
C PRO A 134 -6.33 -13.61 17.08
N GLU A 135 -6.39 -14.90 17.43
CA GLU A 135 -5.65 -15.97 16.74
C GLU A 135 -6.05 -16.18 15.27
N ARG A 136 -7.18 -15.62 14.83
CA ARG A 136 -7.62 -15.61 13.43
C ARG A 136 -7.17 -14.37 12.67
N VAL A 137 -6.56 -13.40 13.33
CA VAL A 137 -6.06 -12.17 12.70
C VAL A 137 -4.54 -12.20 12.70
N VAL A 138 -3.94 -12.19 11.52
CA VAL A 138 -2.49 -12.16 11.38
C VAL A 138 -2.10 -10.87 10.67
N HIS A 139 -1.23 -10.10 11.31
CA HIS A 139 -0.61 -8.95 10.67
C HIS A 139 0.37 -9.43 9.60
N LEU A 140 0.01 -9.24 8.33
CA LEU A 140 0.84 -9.47 7.15
C LEU A 140 1.11 -8.12 6.48
N PRO A 141 2.20 -7.42 6.88
CA PRO A 141 2.48 -6.08 6.38
C PRO A 141 2.61 -6.04 4.85
N PRO A 142 2.47 -4.86 4.24
CA PRO A 142 2.65 -4.69 2.80
C PRO A 142 3.99 -5.23 2.31
N PHE A 143 3.98 -5.83 1.14
CA PHE A 143 5.13 -6.41 0.46
C PHE A 143 5.08 -6.10 -1.05
N LEU A 144 6.22 -6.27 -1.72
CA LEU A 144 6.32 -6.01 -3.16
C LEU A 144 7.33 -6.94 -3.84
N ASP A 145 7.28 -6.99 -5.17
CA ASP A 145 8.39 -7.54 -5.96
C ASP A 145 9.57 -6.56 -5.92
N THR A 146 10.68 -7.01 -5.34
CA THR A 146 11.89 -6.20 -5.19
C THR A 146 12.77 -6.16 -6.43
N ALA A 147 12.52 -7.01 -7.44
CA ALA A 147 13.40 -7.18 -8.59
C ALA A 147 13.63 -5.88 -9.39
N PRO A 148 12.60 -5.09 -9.77
CA PRO A 148 12.80 -3.86 -10.52
C PRO A 148 13.62 -2.82 -9.74
N TYR A 149 13.38 -2.69 -8.43
CA TYR A 149 14.08 -1.72 -7.58
C TYR A 149 15.55 -2.10 -7.35
N ARG A 150 15.82 -3.39 -7.14
CA ARG A 150 17.18 -3.91 -7.02
C ARG A 150 17.98 -3.78 -8.32
N ALA A 151 17.33 -4.00 -9.46
CA ALA A 151 17.95 -3.79 -10.77
C ALA A 151 18.32 -2.32 -10.98
N ALA A 152 17.39 -1.41 -10.68
CA ALA A 152 17.63 0.03 -10.77
C ALA A 152 18.75 0.51 -9.82
N ALA A 153 18.75 0.02 -8.57
CA ALA A 153 19.78 0.37 -7.58
C ALA A 153 21.22 0.00 -8.03
N LYS A 154 21.39 -1.09 -8.77
CA LYS A 154 22.70 -1.48 -9.34
C LYS A 154 23.22 -0.50 -10.40
N ALA A 155 22.34 0.21 -11.05
CA ALA A 155 22.66 1.19 -12.11
C ALA A 155 22.44 2.64 -11.65
N ARG A 156 22.47 2.90 -10.34
CA ARG A 156 22.21 4.20 -9.71
C ARG A 156 22.90 5.36 -10.44
N ASP A 157 24.20 5.27 -10.63
CA ASP A 157 24.99 6.37 -11.18
C ASP A 157 24.59 6.69 -12.62
N ALA A 158 24.37 5.67 -13.45
CA ALA A 158 23.87 5.85 -14.81
C ALA A 158 22.49 6.50 -14.86
N HIS A 159 21.57 6.09 -13.97
CA HIS A 159 20.26 6.71 -13.86
C HIS A 159 20.36 8.17 -13.40
N ARG A 160 21.21 8.44 -12.41
CA ARG A 160 21.46 9.78 -11.90
C ARG A 160 22.01 10.72 -12.97
N GLU A 161 23.03 10.29 -13.72
CA GLU A 161 23.59 11.08 -14.84
C GLU A 161 22.56 11.32 -15.95
N ARG A 162 21.75 10.32 -16.30
CA ARG A 162 20.70 10.45 -17.31
C ARG A 162 19.66 11.49 -16.89
N LEU A 163 19.18 11.42 -15.65
CA LEU A 163 18.20 12.37 -15.11
C LEU A 163 18.81 13.76 -14.94
N ALA A 164 20.08 13.86 -14.52
CA ALA A 164 20.80 15.13 -14.43
C ALA A 164 20.83 15.86 -15.76
N ARG A 165 21.17 15.14 -16.85
CA ARG A 165 21.16 15.71 -18.22
C ARG A 165 19.77 16.07 -18.70
N ALA A 166 18.78 15.20 -18.50
CA ALA A 166 17.42 15.40 -18.98
C ALA A 166 16.72 16.59 -18.33
N HIS A 167 17.00 16.84 -17.06
CA HIS A 167 16.31 17.85 -16.24
C HIS A 167 17.23 18.97 -15.74
N GLN A 168 18.45 19.06 -16.25
CA GLN A 168 19.44 20.09 -15.89
C GLN A 168 19.68 20.16 -14.36
N LEU A 169 19.81 18.98 -13.72
CA LEU A 169 20.04 18.87 -12.29
C LEU A 169 21.53 18.71 -12.00
N ASP A 170 21.99 19.29 -10.90
CA ASP A 170 23.34 19.04 -10.39
C ASP A 170 23.42 17.63 -9.74
N PRO A 171 24.21 16.69 -10.28
CA PRO A 171 24.34 15.37 -9.71
C PRO A 171 25.13 15.34 -8.37
N GLY A 172 25.85 16.39 -8.04
CA GLY A 172 26.56 16.55 -6.75
C GLY A 172 25.65 16.96 -5.58
N MET A 173 24.46 17.46 -5.88
CA MET A 173 23.50 17.93 -4.90
C MET A 173 22.58 16.79 -4.43
N PRO A 174 22.15 16.73 -3.15
CA PRO A 174 21.15 15.77 -2.69
C PRO A 174 19.82 15.89 -3.43
N TRP A 175 19.27 14.77 -3.90
CA TRP A 175 17.97 14.71 -4.54
C TRP A 175 16.94 14.07 -3.61
N ILE A 176 15.87 14.79 -3.34
CA ILE A 176 14.68 14.32 -2.64
C ILE A 176 13.70 13.80 -3.69
N VAL A 177 13.02 12.70 -3.44
CA VAL A 177 11.94 12.21 -4.30
C VAL A 177 10.64 12.12 -3.52
N VAL A 178 9.54 12.35 -4.22
CA VAL A 178 8.18 12.01 -3.80
C VAL A 178 7.45 11.38 -4.99
N ALA A 179 6.67 10.34 -4.71
CA ALA A 179 5.79 9.72 -5.70
C ALA A 179 4.38 9.59 -5.12
N ALA A 180 3.45 10.39 -5.65
CA ALA A 180 2.06 10.37 -5.20
C ALA A 180 1.13 10.99 -6.25
N MET A 181 -0.11 10.51 -6.31
CA MET A 181 -1.17 11.14 -7.12
C MET A 181 -1.42 12.57 -6.64
N MET A 182 -1.61 13.50 -7.58
CA MET A 182 -1.95 14.90 -7.30
C MET A 182 -3.47 15.08 -7.33
N ARG A 183 -4.15 14.67 -6.27
CA ARG A 183 -5.60 14.79 -6.12
C ARG A 183 -5.97 15.59 -4.87
N ALA A 184 -7.15 16.18 -4.86
CA ALA A 184 -7.70 16.88 -3.71
C ALA A 184 -7.80 15.98 -2.46
N GLY A 185 -7.95 16.58 -1.29
CA GLY A 185 -8.01 15.90 0.00
C GLY A 185 -6.62 15.58 0.56
N ASP A 186 -6.44 14.38 1.14
CA ASP A 186 -5.25 14.00 1.90
C ASP A 186 -3.93 14.09 1.09
N LYS A 187 -3.99 13.80 -0.23
CA LYS A 187 -2.78 13.90 -1.07
C LYS A 187 -2.34 15.36 -1.25
N LEU A 188 -3.27 16.27 -1.55
CA LEU A 188 -2.96 17.70 -1.63
C LEU A 188 -2.52 18.27 -0.27
N ALA A 189 -3.16 17.84 0.82
CA ALA A 189 -2.74 18.22 2.17
C ALA A 189 -1.30 17.75 2.47
N SER A 190 -0.93 16.54 2.05
CA SER A 190 0.44 16.03 2.17
C SER A 190 1.44 16.85 1.35
N TYR A 191 1.10 17.24 0.12
CA TYR A 191 1.97 18.11 -0.69
C TYR A 191 2.15 19.50 -0.08
N ARG A 192 1.09 20.09 0.49
CA ARG A 192 1.18 21.39 1.20
C ARG A 192 2.05 21.28 2.45
N ALA A 193 1.90 20.20 3.22
CA ALA A 193 2.75 19.94 4.37
C ALA A 193 4.22 19.70 3.97
N LEU A 194 4.46 19.01 2.85
CA LEU A 194 5.79 18.83 2.27
C LEU A 194 6.41 20.18 1.88
N ALA A 195 5.66 21.02 1.18
CA ALA A 195 6.10 22.38 0.81
C ALA A 195 6.51 23.19 2.04
N GLY A 196 5.70 23.17 3.11
CA GLY A 196 6.03 23.84 4.37
C GLY A 196 7.29 23.30 5.05
N ALA A 197 7.55 21.99 4.99
CA ALA A 197 8.78 21.40 5.51
C ALA A 197 10.00 21.77 4.65
N LEU A 198 9.87 21.78 3.32
CA LEU A 198 10.91 22.16 2.37
C LEU A 198 11.33 23.63 2.51
N ALA A 199 10.38 24.54 2.75
CA ALA A 199 10.68 25.96 3.03
C ALA A 199 11.61 26.14 4.23
N ARG A 200 11.45 25.31 5.27
CA ARG A 200 12.30 25.37 6.48
C ARG A 200 13.68 24.76 6.34
N VAL A 201 13.97 24.11 5.23
CA VAL A 201 15.29 23.58 4.88
C VAL A 201 15.83 24.20 3.60
N ALA A 202 15.30 25.33 3.17
CA ALA A 202 15.71 26.04 1.95
C ALA A 202 17.14 26.58 2.01
N ASP A 203 17.72 26.73 3.20
CA ASP A 203 19.11 27.07 3.44
C ASP A 203 20.12 25.98 3.06
N LEU A 204 19.65 24.72 2.93
CA LEU A 204 20.46 23.57 2.50
C LEU A 204 20.39 23.35 0.98
N PRO A 205 21.44 22.75 0.37
CA PRO A 205 21.39 22.36 -1.03
C PRO A 205 20.57 21.08 -1.22
N TRP A 206 19.55 21.13 -2.08
CA TRP A 206 18.76 19.96 -2.50
C TRP A 206 17.94 20.27 -3.76
N ARG A 207 17.50 19.23 -4.45
CA ARG A 207 16.49 19.23 -5.51
C ARG A 207 15.37 18.28 -5.16
N LEU A 208 14.14 18.60 -5.56
CA LEU A 208 12.97 17.74 -5.39
C LEU A 208 12.51 17.21 -6.76
N LEU A 209 12.45 15.90 -6.89
CA LEU A 209 11.84 15.21 -8.03
C LEU A 209 10.46 14.72 -7.61
N VAL A 210 9.43 15.06 -8.40
CA VAL A 210 8.04 14.77 -8.08
C VAL A 210 7.46 13.88 -9.18
N ALA A 211 7.27 12.60 -8.88
CA ALA A 211 6.58 11.66 -9.74
C ALA A 211 5.09 11.61 -9.39
N GLY A 212 4.24 11.76 -10.38
CA GLY A 212 2.80 11.75 -10.25
C GLY A 212 2.11 12.85 -11.03
N ASP A 213 0.81 12.72 -11.15
CA ASP A 213 -0.08 13.66 -11.83
C ASP A 213 -1.48 13.61 -11.21
N GLY A 214 -2.38 14.48 -11.66
CA GLY A 214 -3.78 14.51 -11.28
C GLY A 214 -4.41 15.88 -11.27
N SER A 215 -5.67 15.93 -10.87
CA SER A 215 -6.50 17.15 -10.92
C SER A 215 -5.97 18.33 -10.08
N ALA A 216 -5.15 18.07 -9.08
CA ALA A 216 -4.55 19.10 -8.21
C ALA A 216 -3.12 19.47 -8.62
N ARG A 217 -2.63 19.08 -9.82
CA ARG A 217 -1.26 19.37 -10.29
C ARG A 217 -0.89 20.84 -10.20
N GLY A 218 -1.79 21.74 -10.61
CA GLY A 218 -1.55 23.19 -10.56
C GLY A 218 -1.36 23.70 -9.13
N GLU A 219 -2.18 23.22 -8.18
CA GLU A 219 -2.06 23.60 -6.76
C GLU A 219 -0.78 23.05 -6.13
N VAL A 220 -0.40 21.83 -6.47
CA VAL A 220 0.86 21.21 -6.01
C VAL A 220 2.05 21.99 -6.54
N ALA A 221 2.10 22.30 -7.84
CA ALA A 221 3.17 23.08 -8.45
C ALA A 221 3.31 24.46 -7.80
N ALA A 222 2.20 25.18 -7.61
CA ALA A 222 2.19 26.49 -6.96
C ALA A 222 2.68 26.45 -5.50
N ALA A 223 2.26 25.43 -4.73
CA ALA A 223 2.69 25.27 -3.35
C ALA A 223 4.20 24.99 -3.24
N LEU A 224 4.75 24.13 -4.10
CA LEU A 224 6.18 23.81 -4.13
C LEU A 224 7.03 24.99 -4.62
N GLU A 225 6.58 25.71 -5.65
CA GLU A 225 7.27 26.88 -6.19
C GLU A 225 7.30 28.03 -5.16
N SER A 226 6.20 28.27 -4.45
CA SER A 226 6.14 29.26 -3.38
C SER A 226 7.08 28.93 -2.21
N ALA A 227 7.22 27.64 -1.87
CA ALA A 227 8.03 27.19 -0.74
C ALA A 227 9.54 27.18 -1.05
N ALA A 228 9.90 26.83 -2.28
CA ALA A 228 11.30 26.70 -2.71
C ALA A 228 11.41 26.95 -4.24
N PRO A 229 11.47 28.21 -4.68
CA PRO A 229 11.44 28.58 -6.10
C PRO A 229 12.51 27.86 -6.91
N GLY A 230 12.11 27.30 -8.06
CA GLY A 230 12.98 26.62 -9.02
C GLY A 230 13.60 25.32 -8.53
N ARG A 231 13.22 24.76 -7.36
CA ARG A 231 13.83 23.54 -6.82
C ARG A 231 13.06 22.25 -7.12
N ALA A 232 11.81 22.35 -7.54
CA ALA A 232 10.98 21.19 -7.84
C ALA A 232 11.00 20.86 -9.34
N CYS A 233 11.21 19.58 -9.66
CA CYS A 233 11.11 19.02 -11.00
C CYS A 233 9.92 18.05 -11.05
N LEU A 234 8.88 18.41 -11.80
CA LEU A 234 7.65 17.62 -11.96
C LEU A 234 7.82 16.65 -13.12
N LEU A 235 7.94 15.35 -12.83
CA LEU A 235 8.21 14.29 -13.79
C LEU A 235 6.95 13.73 -14.48
N GLY A 236 5.75 14.07 -13.98
CA GLY A 236 4.50 13.47 -14.44
C GLY A 236 4.31 12.02 -13.96
N THR A 237 3.39 11.31 -14.62
CA THR A 237 3.13 9.89 -14.33
C THR A 237 4.23 9.03 -14.91
N LEU A 238 4.80 8.14 -14.10
CA LEU A 238 5.84 7.21 -14.50
C LEU A 238 5.35 5.77 -14.36
N GLY A 239 5.83 4.88 -15.23
CA GLY A 239 5.67 3.44 -15.09
C GLY A 239 6.55 2.88 -13.97
N THR A 240 6.27 1.65 -13.52
CA THR A 240 6.99 1.01 -12.40
C THR A 240 8.51 1.00 -12.61
N ARG A 241 8.98 0.69 -13.82
CA ARG A 241 10.41 0.66 -14.14
C ARG A 241 11.04 2.06 -14.05
N GLU A 242 10.43 3.05 -14.68
CA GLU A 242 10.90 4.43 -14.68
C GLU A 242 10.94 5.01 -13.26
N LEU A 243 9.90 4.71 -12.47
CA LEU A 243 9.81 5.13 -11.08
C LEU A 243 10.92 4.48 -10.24
N ALA A 244 11.22 3.20 -10.45
CA ALA A 244 12.33 2.52 -9.78
C ALA A 244 13.69 3.17 -10.12
N GLU A 245 13.90 3.58 -11.39
CA GLU A 245 15.09 4.30 -11.84
C GLU A 245 15.21 5.68 -11.17
N VAL A 246 14.09 6.40 -11.03
CA VAL A 246 14.04 7.69 -10.31
C VAL A 246 14.36 7.50 -8.83
N TYR A 247 13.74 6.52 -8.17
CA TYR A 247 14.07 6.22 -6.77
C TYR A 247 15.57 5.93 -6.62
N ALA A 248 16.11 5.02 -7.41
CA ALA A 248 17.52 4.64 -7.32
C ALA A 248 18.47 5.83 -7.50
N ALA A 249 18.13 6.81 -8.34
CA ALA A 249 18.93 8.01 -8.57
C ALA A 249 18.88 9.02 -7.41
N CYS A 250 17.87 8.95 -6.55
CA CYS A 250 17.65 9.90 -5.44
C CYS A 250 18.34 9.48 -4.14
N ASP A 251 18.41 10.41 -3.20
CA ASP A 251 19.12 10.27 -1.94
C ASP A 251 18.19 10.12 -0.74
N LEU A 252 16.92 10.57 -0.88
CA LEU A 252 15.97 10.66 0.21
C LEU A 252 14.54 10.67 -0.34
N TYR A 253 13.64 9.91 0.25
CA TYR A 253 12.21 10.02 0.04
C TYR A 253 11.58 10.84 1.15
N ALA A 254 10.80 11.87 0.83
CA ALA A 254 10.16 12.73 1.83
C ALA A 254 8.65 12.80 1.59
N TRP A 255 7.84 12.36 2.58
CA TRP A 255 6.39 12.40 2.49
C TRP A 255 5.73 12.60 3.85
N PRO A 256 4.98 13.69 4.09
CA PRO A 256 4.24 13.88 5.35
C PRO A 256 3.15 12.86 5.60
N ALA A 257 2.67 12.19 4.55
CA ALA A 257 1.78 11.04 4.66
C ALA A 257 0.46 11.31 5.42
N VAL A 258 -0.18 12.46 5.17
CA VAL A 258 -1.46 12.80 5.80
C VAL A 258 -2.48 11.70 5.52
N ASN A 259 -3.00 11.07 6.57
CA ASN A 259 -3.99 9.99 6.52
C ASN A 259 -3.61 8.81 5.59
N GLU A 260 -2.31 8.47 5.49
CA GLU A 260 -1.80 7.42 4.62
C GLU A 260 -2.10 6.03 5.19
N ALA A 261 -2.80 5.20 4.42
CA ALA A 261 -3.19 3.87 4.88
C ALA A 261 -1.98 2.91 5.01
N TYR A 262 -1.11 2.88 4.00
CA TYR A 262 0.07 1.99 3.96
C TYR A 262 1.32 2.70 3.46
N GLY A 263 1.22 3.49 2.40
CA GLY A 263 2.34 4.17 1.78
C GLY A 263 3.23 3.23 0.95
N MET A 264 2.66 2.54 -0.03
CA MET A 264 3.43 1.64 -0.93
C MET A 264 4.63 2.33 -1.57
N ALA A 265 4.51 3.61 -1.95
CA ALA A 265 5.63 4.39 -2.47
C ALA A 265 6.80 4.53 -1.47
N LEU A 266 6.52 4.51 -0.15
CA LEU A 266 7.56 4.48 0.89
C LEU A 266 8.31 3.13 0.86
N LEU A 267 7.58 2.03 0.67
CA LEU A 267 8.18 0.69 0.57
C LEU A 267 9.00 0.53 -0.71
N GLU A 268 8.52 1.05 -1.83
CA GLU A 268 9.19 1.08 -3.12
C GLU A 268 10.52 1.85 -3.05
N ALA A 269 10.52 3.04 -2.44
CA ALA A 269 11.73 3.83 -2.22
C ALA A 269 12.76 3.06 -1.37
N GLN A 270 12.32 2.43 -0.29
CA GLN A 270 13.16 1.58 0.55
C GLN A 270 13.75 0.38 -0.22
N ALA A 271 12.96 -0.26 -1.10
CA ALA A 271 13.43 -1.34 -1.96
C ALA A 271 14.56 -0.90 -2.91
N ALA A 272 14.52 0.36 -3.36
CA ALA A 272 15.58 0.99 -4.17
C ALA A 272 16.79 1.47 -3.34
N GLY A 273 16.78 1.29 -2.02
CA GLY A 273 17.86 1.73 -1.13
C GLY A 273 17.79 3.20 -0.74
N VAL A 274 16.61 3.81 -0.80
CA VAL A 274 16.36 5.21 -0.47
C VAL A 274 15.73 5.30 0.92
N PRO A 275 16.35 5.98 1.90
CA PRO A 275 15.77 6.14 3.21
C PRO A 275 14.55 7.08 3.16
N VAL A 276 13.60 6.83 4.05
CA VAL A 276 12.33 7.57 4.09
C VAL A 276 12.30 8.56 5.24
N VAL A 277 11.79 9.77 4.99
CA VAL A 277 11.34 10.71 6.02
C VAL A 277 9.83 10.90 5.88
N ALA A 278 9.08 10.53 6.91
CA ALA A 278 7.62 10.60 6.91
C ALA A 278 7.05 10.96 8.28
N CYS A 279 5.76 11.28 8.36
CA CYS A 279 5.06 11.33 9.64
C CYS A 279 4.63 9.93 10.09
N ALA A 280 4.64 9.70 11.40
CA ALA A 280 4.16 8.46 12.03
C ALA A 280 2.63 8.45 12.08
N THR A 281 1.98 8.32 10.91
CA THR A 281 0.52 8.33 10.78
C THR A 281 0.02 6.97 10.30
N ARG A 282 -1.05 6.46 10.90
CA ARG A 282 -1.74 5.22 10.50
C ARG A 282 -0.78 4.07 10.18
N GLY A 283 -0.85 3.48 8.99
CA GLY A 283 -0.01 2.35 8.56
C GLY A 283 1.42 2.70 8.14
N VAL A 284 1.86 3.97 8.22
CA VAL A 284 3.25 4.32 7.90
C VAL A 284 4.28 3.61 8.79
N PRO A 285 4.06 3.44 10.13
CA PRO A 285 4.96 2.66 10.98
C PRO A 285 5.03 1.16 10.64
N ASP A 286 4.04 0.61 9.94
CA ASP A 286 4.07 -0.78 9.44
C ASP A 286 5.06 -0.95 8.26
N VAL A 287 5.39 0.15 7.60
CA VAL A 287 6.25 0.19 6.40
C VAL A 287 7.64 0.75 6.69
N VAL A 288 7.75 1.78 7.54
CA VAL A 288 9.00 2.47 7.85
C VAL A 288 9.39 2.23 9.31
N VAL A 289 10.54 1.61 9.52
CA VAL A 289 11.10 1.37 10.87
C VAL A 289 11.96 2.55 11.27
N HIS A 290 11.48 3.35 12.22
CA HIS A 290 12.19 4.54 12.70
C HIS A 290 13.63 4.23 13.15
N GLY A 291 14.57 5.01 12.65
CA GLY A 291 16.00 4.85 12.98
C GLY A 291 16.71 3.69 12.26
N ARG A 292 15.98 2.80 11.58
CA ARG A 292 16.54 1.66 10.82
C ARG A 292 16.40 1.85 9.31
N THR A 293 15.20 2.18 8.82
CA THR A 293 14.93 2.31 7.38
C THR A 293 14.56 3.73 6.97
N GLY A 294 14.41 4.61 7.92
CA GLY A 294 14.05 6.01 7.74
C GLY A 294 13.85 6.72 9.08
N LEU A 295 13.36 7.94 9.02
CA LEU A 295 13.01 8.73 10.20
C LEU A 295 11.50 9.05 10.18
N LEU A 296 10.81 8.72 11.26
CA LEU A 296 9.41 9.07 11.47
C LEU A 296 9.30 10.25 12.46
N ALA A 297 8.43 11.20 12.14
CA ALA A 297 8.10 12.33 12.99
C ALA A 297 6.62 12.29 13.42
N PRO A 298 6.24 12.84 14.57
CA PRO A 298 4.86 12.81 15.05
C PRO A 298 3.90 13.73 14.27
N GLY A 299 4.39 14.73 13.53
CA GLY A 299 3.52 15.63 12.77
C GLY A 299 4.21 16.51 11.75
N ASP A 300 5.52 16.72 11.85
CA ASP A 300 6.28 17.58 10.96
C ASP A 300 7.63 16.97 10.61
N ILE A 301 7.92 16.89 9.33
CA ILE A 301 9.12 16.22 8.81
C ILE A 301 10.33 17.16 8.63
N ALA A 302 10.25 18.44 8.90
CA ALA A 302 11.35 19.41 8.62
C ALA A 302 12.64 19.07 9.38
N GLN A 303 12.54 18.73 10.68
CA GLN A 303 13.72 18.39 11.47
C GLN A 303 14.41 17.10 11.01
N PRO A 304 13.70 15.96 10.86
CA PRO A 304 14.33 14.75 10.31
C PRO A 304 14.81 14.92 8.88
N LEU A 305 14.12 15.74 8.06
CA LEU A 305 14.58 16.09 6.72
C LEU A 305 15.92 16.84 6.75
N ARG A 306 16.04 17.87 7.59
CA ARG A 306 17.30 18.62 7.82
C ARG A 306 18.42 17.68 8.27
N ALA A 307 18.15 16.82 9.23
CA ALA A 307 19.15 15.90 9.76
C ALA A 307 19.72 14.97 8.66
N LEU A 308 18.87 14.47 7.77
CA LEU A 308 19.33 13.60 6.67
C LEU A 308 19.91 14.38 5.50
N LEU A 309 19.49 15.61 5.23
CA LEU A 309 20.14 16.45 4.21
C LEU A 309 21.56 16.82 4.59
N ALA A 310 21.82 17.08 5.87
CA ALA A 310 23.13 17.44 6.39
C ALA A 310 24.11 16.27 6.51
N ASP A 311 23.62 15.02 6.62
CA ASP A 311 24.45 13.83 6.91
C ASP A 311 24.32 12.76 5.81
N ALA A 312 25.25 12.82 4.85
CA ALA A 312 25.29 11.87 3.72
C ALA A 312 25.60 10.43 4.13
N ASP A 313 26.42 10.23 5.17
CA ASP A 313 26.77 8.88 5.63
C ASP A 313 25.58 8.21 6.31
N ARG A 314 24.86 8.96 7.12
CA ARG A 314 23.61 8.50 7.75
C ARG A 314 22.56 8.18 6.71
N ARG A 315 22.37 9.02 5.68
CA ARG A 315 21.44 8.71 4.56
C ARG A 315 21.80 7.39 3.91
N ARG A 316 23.08 7.21 3.53
CA ARG A 316 23.54 5.97 2.91
C ARG A 316 23.38 4.75 3.82
N ALA A 317 23.66 4.88 5.10
CA ALA A 317 23.51 3.80 6.08
C ALA A 317 22.05 3.37 6.21
N LEU A 318 21.12 4.32 6.39
CA LEU A 318 19.68 4.06 6.46
C LEU A 318 19.16 3.46 5.15
N GLY A 319 19.60 3.95 3.99
CA GLY A 319 19.20 3.41 2.69
C GLY A 319 19.63 1.96 2.48
N ARG A 320 20.86 1.61 2.86
CA ARG A 320 21.33 0.20 2.83
C ARG A 320 20.49 -0.69 3.76
N ALA A 321 20.22 -0.21 4.97
CA ALA A 321 19.40 -0.95 5.93
C ALA A 321 17.94 -1.09 5.45
N ALA A 322 17.39 -0.07 4.77
CA ALA A 322 16.08 -0.11 4.16
C ALA A 322 15.98 -1.17 3.05
N ALA A 323 16.94 -1.19 2.12
CA ALA A 323 16.97 -2.22 1.07
C ALA A 323 17.09 -3.64 1.63
N ALA A 324 17.95 -3.84 2.64
CA ALA A 324 18.11 -5.13 3.31
C ALA A 324 16.82 -5.56 4.03
N PHE A 325 16.16 -4.65 4.74
CA PHE A 325 14.88 -4.89 5.41
C PHE A 325 13.80 -5.31 4.41
N VAL A 326 13.64 -4.56 3.33
CA VAL A 326 12.61 -4.89 2.33
C VAL A 326 12.91 -6.23 1.66
N ALA A 327 14.17 -6.52 1.32
CA ALA A 327 14.56 -7.78 0.71
C ALA A 327 14.27 -8.98 1.61
N SER A 328 14.52 -8.88 2.93
CA SER A 328 14.35 -9.99 3.89
C SER A 328 12.95 -10.12 4.45
N GLU A 329 12.23 -9.01 4.65
CA GLU A 329 10.98 -9.01 5.44
C GLU A 329 9.74 -8.55 4.65
N ARG A 330 9.93 -7.86 3.52
CA ARG A 330 8.85 -7.23 2.72
C ARG A 330 8.88 -7.61 1.24
N SER A 331 9.70 -8.59 0.87
CA SER A 331 9.72 -9.12 -0.49
C SER A 331 8.53 -10.05 -0.74
N LEU A 332 8.20 -10.22 -2.01
CA LEU A 332 7.21 -11.19 -2.46
C LEU A 332 7.55 -12.62 -2.00
N ASP A 333 8.85 -12.99 -1.98
CA ASP A 333 9.31 -14.30 -1.51
C ASP A 333 9.09 -14.48 0.00
N ALA A 334 9.40 -13.45 0.80
CA ALA A 334 9.17 -13.48 2.25
C ALA A 334 7.67 -13.60 2.57
N ALA A 335 6.83 -12.84 1.85
CA ALA A 335 5.38 -12.91 1.98
C ALA A 335 4.84 -14.29 1.58
N ALA A 336 5.31 -14.85 0.46
CA ALA A 336 4.91 -16.18 0.01
C ALA A 336 5.29 -17.26 1.03
N SER A 337 6.50 -17.22 1.57
CA SER A 337 6.95 -18.16 2.61
C SER A 337 6.06 -18.10 3.86
N ARG A 338 5.69 -16.89 4.29
CA ARG A 338 4.79 -16.69 5.43
C ARG A 338 3.37 -17.18 5.13
N LEU A 339 2.84 -16.87 3.94
CA LEU A 339 1.54 -17.36 3.48
C LEU A 339 1.50 -18.88 3.44
N LYS A 340 2.53 -19.53 2.91
CA LYS A 340 2.63 -21.00 2.88
C LYS A 340 2.47 -21.60 4.27
N SER A 341 3.18 -21.07 5.25
CA SER A 341 3.09 -21.54 6.65
C SER A 341 1.71 -21.32 7.26
N LEU A 342 1.06 -20.19 6.96
CA LEU A 342 -0.26 -19.85 7.50
C LEU A 342 -1.38 -20.70 6.87
N LEU A 343 -1.31 -20.92 5.56
CA LEU A 343 -2.33 -21.68 4.84
C LEU A 343 -2.21 -23.20 5.08
N ALA A 344 -1.00 -23.72 5.33
CA ALA A 344 -0.80 -25.12 5.64
C ALA A 344 -1.45 -25.58 6.97
N GLY A 345 -1.83 -24.65 7.85
CA GLY A 345 -2.51 -24.89 9.11
C GLY A 345 -4.04 -24.83 9.05
N LEU A 346 -4.63 -24.64 7.88
CA LEU A 346 -6.08 -24.50 7.69
C LEU A 346 -6.73 -25.81 7.29
#